data_ef0934b794d6ef20dc30a4b0148e5513
#
_entry.id   ef0934b794d6ef20dc30a4b0148e5513
#
_cell.length_a   1.000
_cell.length_b   1.000
_cell.length_c   1.000
_cell.angle_alpha   90.00
_cell.angle_beta   90.00
_cell.angle_gamma   90.00
#
_symmetry.space_group_name_H-M   'P 1'
#
loop_
_entity.id
_entity.type
_entity.pdbx_description
1 polymer ?
#
loop_
_entity_poly.entity_id
_entity_poly.type
_entity_poly.pdbx_seq_one_letter_code
_entity_poly.pdbx_strand_id
1 'polypeptide(L)'
;LREGERINEIFLCKSKQTAMTKSGKPYDNVILQDKTGTLDAKIWDVGSVGIEEFDAMDYIAITGDITSFQGNLQCSIKRARKVNEGEYDPADYLPVSDKDVEVMYKELMGFIGSVKNQYLSQLLHSFFDNKEFERRFKFHSAAKSVHHGFVGGLLEHTLGVTKNCDYFAKMYPVLNRDLLRSEE
;
A
#
# COMPACT_ATOMS: atom_id res chain seq x y z
N LEU A 1 -8.95 -15.80 15.55
CA LEU A 1 -8.35 -17.07 15.09
C LEU A 1 -8.09 -17.99 16.28
N ARG A 2 -8.19 -19.30 16.08
CA ARG A 2 -7.94 -20.33 17.10
C ARG A 2 -7.00 -21.39 16.54
N GLU A 3 -6.21 -22.02 17.43
CA GLU A 3 -5.37 -23.14 17.06
C GLU A 3 -6.21 -24.31 16.50
N GLY A 4 -5.75 -24.92 15.41
CA GLY A 4 -6.44 -25.96 14.66
C GLY A 4 -7.46 -25.47 13.64
N GLU A 5 -7.70 -24.16 13.57
CA GLU A 5 -8.61 -23.56 12.56
C GLU A 5 -7.94 -23.55 11.19
N ARG A 6 -8.72 -23.87 10.14
CA ARG A 6 -8.32 -23.67 8.75
C ARG A 6 -8.86 -22.35 8.24
N ILE A 7 -7.99 -21.52 7.68
CA ILE A 7 -8.36 -20.23 7.08
C ILE A 7 -8.21 -20.28 5.56
N ASN A 8 -9.08 -19.52 4.88
CA ASN A 8 -9.05 -19.31 3.43
C ASN A 8 -9.46 -17.87 3.17
N GLU A 9 -8.51 -16.96 3.26
CA GLU A 9 -8.76 -15.51 3.28
C GLU A 9 -7.66 -14.76 2.53
N ILE A 10 -7.93 -13.48 2.24
CA ILE A 10 -6.96 -12.57 1.64
C ILE A 10 -6.26 -11.80 2.76
N PHE A 11 -4.94 -11.63 2.63
CA PHE A 11 -4.12 -10.80 3.50
C PHE A 11 -3.15 -9.95 2.69
N LEU A 12 -2.71 -8.84 3.26
CA LEU A 12 -1.52 -8.14 2.80
C LEU A 12 -0.28 -8.89 3.30
N CYS A 13 0.62 -9.27 2.41
CA CYS A 13 1.94 -9.76 2.76
C CYS A 13 2.81 -8.58 3.22
N LYS A 14 2.84 -8.27 4.51
CA LYS A 14 3.63 -7.15 5.05
C LYS A 14 5.13 -7.34 4.85
N SER A 15 5.62 -8.57 5.03
CA SER A 15 7.01 -8.93 4.78
C SER A 15 7.13 -10.41 4.43
N LYS A 16 8.15 -10.73 3.63
CA LYS A 16 8.52 -12.10 3.25
C LYS A 16 10.04 -12.23 3.32
N GLN A 17 10.53 -13.25 4.00
CA GLN A 17 11.95 -13.55 4.13
C GLN A 17 12.19 -15.05 4.05
N THR A 18 13.05 -15.46 3.15
CA THR A 18 13.48 -16.86 3.05
C THR A 18 14.54 -17.16 4.11
N ALA A 19 14.36 -18.25 4.82
CA ALA A 19 15.27 -18.76 5.82
C ALA A 19 15.53 -20.25 5.61
N MET A 20 16.50 -20.80 6.34
CA MET A 20 16.84 -22.22 6.27
C MET A 20 16.47 -22.91 7.59
N THR A 21 15.88 -24.09 7.48
CA THR A 21 15.70 -24.98 8.63
C THR A 21 17.04 -25.55 9.10
N LYS A 22 17.09 -26.11 10.30
CA LYS A 22 18.29 -26.83 10.82
C LYS A 22 18.74 -27.98 9.91
N SER A 23 17.84 -28.54 9.11
CA SER A 23 18.13 -29.59 8.12
C SER A 23 18.53 -29.04 6.74
N GLY A 24 18.69 -27.73 6.57
CA GLY A 24 19.07 -27.09 5.30
C GLY A 24 17.94 -26.95 4.29
N LYS A 25 16.67 -27.17 4.67
CA LYS A 25 15.53 -26.96 3.78
C LYS A 25 15.10 -25.47 3.83
N PRO A 26 14.92 -24.79 2.67
CA PRO A 26 14.41 -23.42 2.66
C PRO A 26 12.92 -23.36 3.05
N TYR A 27 12.54 -22.30 3.73
CA TYR A 27 11.17 -21.96 4.04
C TYR A 27 11.00 -20.44 4.06
N ASP A 28 9.79 -19.94 3.82
CA ASP A 28 9.53 -18.52 3.91
C ASP A 28 8.84 -18.16 5.23
N ASN A 29 9.38 -17.15 5.90
CA ASN A 29 8.72 -16.43 6.96
C ASN A 29 7.92 -15.31 6.32
N VAL A 30 6.62 -15.26 6.61
CA VAL A 30 5.69 -14.26 6.09
C VAL A 30 4.99 -13.60 7.25
N ILE A 31 4.88 -12.28 7.23
CA ILE A 31 3.99 -11.54 8.11
C ILE A 31 2.75 -11.16 7.31
N LEU A 32 1.63 -11.73 7.67
CA LEU A 32 0.31 -11.40 7.13
C LEU A 32 -0.28 -10.22 7.90
N GLN A 33 -0.99 -9.34 7.22
CA GLN A 33 -1.64 -8.18 7.83
C GLN A 33 -3.06 -8.01 7.30
N ASP A 34 -3.97 -7.67 8.20
CA ASP A 34 -5.28 -7.11 7.91
C ASP A 34 -5.57 -5.92 8.85
N LYS A 35 -6.77 -5.35 8.79
CA LYS A 35 -7.17 -4.23 9.66
C LYS A 35 -7.21 -4.57 11.16
N THR A 36 -7.20 -5.85 11.52
CA THR A 36 -7.25 -6.30 12.92
C THR A 36 -5.86 -6.48 13.52
N GLY A 37 -4.81 -6.58 12.69
CA GLY A 37 -3.44 -6.74 13.14
C GLY A 37 -2.57 -7.54 12.20
N THR A 38 -1.56 -8.20 12.78
CA THR A 38 -0.60 -9.02 12.05
C THR A 38 -0.60 -10.45 12.57
N LEU A 39 -0.31 -11.40 11.68
CA LEU A 39 -0.20 -12.82 11.97
C LEU A 39 1.11 -13.36 11.38
N ASP A 40 1.93 -14.02 12.21
CA ASP A 40 3.08 -14.77 11.71
C ASP A 40 2.63 -15.95 10.87
N ALA A 41 3.29 -16.17 9.74
CA ALA A 41 2.99 -17.28 8.85
C ALA A 41 4.26 -17.92 8.29
N LYS A 42 4.17 -19.20 7.92
CA LYS A 42 5.27 -19.94 7.33
C LYS A 42 4.82 -20.73 6.12
N ILE A 43 5.66 -20.72 5.10
CA ILE A 43 5.57 -21.59 3.93
C ILE A 43 6.72 -22.58 4.03
N TRP A 44 6.40 -23.81 4.47
CA TRP A 44 7.41 -24.84 4.70
C TRP A 44 7.89 -25.53 3.42
N ASP A 45 7.13 -25.40 2.33
CA ASP A 45 7.43 -25.99 1.03
C ASP A 45 7.28 -24.95 -0.07
N VAL A 46 8.32 -24.11 -0.21
CA VAL A 46 8.37 -22.94 -1.10
C VAL A 46 8.21 -23.31 -2.58
N GLY A 47 8.55 -24.56 -2.96
CA GLY A 47 8.43 -25.06 -4.34
C GLY A 47 7.16 -25.85 -4.63
N SER A 48 6.17 -25.88 -3.72
CA SER A 48 4.94 -26.65 -3.95
C SER A 48 4.04 -26.01 -4.99
N VAL A 49 3.34 -26.82 -5.76
CA VAL A 49 2.41 -26.40 -6.85
C VAL A 49 1.29 -25.46 -6.37
N GLY A 50 1.04 -25.41 -5.07
CA GLY A 50 0.01 -24.52 -4.48
C GLY A 50 0.51 -23.17 -4.05
N ILE A 51 1.80 -22.87 -4.18
CA ILE A 51 2.42 -21.59 -3.79
C ILE A 51 2.84 -20.85 -5.06
N GLU A 52 2.13 -19.80 -5.41
CA GLU A 52 2.52 -18.86 -6.46
C GLU A 52 3.59 -17.90 -5.94
N GLU A 53 4.35 -17.30 -6.85
CA GLU A 53 5.35 -16.29 -6.51
C GLU A 53 4.66 -14.97 -6.14
N PHE A 54 5.05 -14.42 -5.01
CA PHE A 54 4.59 -13.12 -4.52
C PHE A 54 5.69 -12.45 -3.69
N ASP A 55 5.59 -11.14 -3.55
CA ASP A 55 6.55 -10.31 -2.81
C ASP A 55 5.90 -9.63 -1.58
N ALA A 56 6.76 -8.98 -0.79
CA ALA A 56 6.29 -8.08 0.24
C ALA A 56 5.43 -6.97 -0.38
N MET A 57 4.33 -6.62 0.29
CA MET A 57 3.30 -5.67 -0.10
C MET A 57 2.36 -6.15 -1.23
N ASP A 58 2.44 -7.41 -1.64
CA ASP A 58 1.39 -8.01 -2.43
C ASP A 58 0.20 -8.43 -1.57
N TYR A 59 -1.00 -8.34 -2.13
CA TYR A 59 -2.19 -8.96 -1.55
C TYR A 59 -2.27 -10.40 -2.04
N ILE A 60 -2.42 -11.31 -1.10
CA ILE A 60 -2.38 -12.75 -1.34
C ILE A 60 -3.60 -13.45 -0.77
N ALA A 61 -4.22 -14.31 -1.56
CA ALA A 61 -5.23 -15.24 -1.07
C ALA A 61 -4.51 -16.50 -0.59
N ILE A 62 -4.69 -16.84 0.68
CA ILE A 62 -4.04 -17.99 1.29
C ILE A 62 -5.05 -19.02 1.77
N THR A 63 -4.62 -20.29 1.77
CA THR A 63 -5.24 -21.35 2.56
C THR A 63 -4.17 -21.89 3.51
N GLY A 64 -4.47 -21.96 4.79
CA GLY A 64 -3.52 -22.39 5.80
C GLY A 64 -4.20 -22.91 7.06
N ASP A 65 -3.41 -23.56 7.89
CA ASP A 65 -3.85 -24.08 9.18
C ASP A 65 -3.22 -23.23 10.30
N ILE A 66 -4.04 -22.80 11.27
CA ILE A 66 -3.55 -22.05 12.43
C ILE A 66 -2.92 -23.02 13.42
N THR A 67 -1.69 -22.76 13.78
CA THR A 67 -0.92 -23.54 14.76
C THR A 67 -0.46 -22.62 15.90
N SER A 68 -0.02 -23.19 17.01
CA SER A 68 0.60 -22.45 18.10
C SER A 68 2.11 -22.76 18.18
N PHE A 69 2.92 -21.72 18.30
CA PHE A 69 4.36 -21.86 18.52
C PHE A 69 4.79 -20.90 19.64
N GLN A 70 5.35 -21.46 20.70
CA GLN A 70 5.78 -20.70 21.90
C GLN A 70 4.67 -19.79 22.47
N GLY A 71 3.42 -20.25 22.42
CA GLY A 71 2.28 -19.49 22.93
C GLY A 71 1.69 -18.44 21.98
N ASN A 72 2.29 -18.24 20.80
CA ASN A 72 1.76 -17.35 19.79
C ASN A 72 1.09 -18.13 18.65
N LEU A 73 -0.01 -17.59 18.12
CA LEU A 73 -0.65 -18.14 16.93
C LEU A 73 0.22 -17.89 15.69
N GLN A 74 0.29 -18.88 14.83
CA GLN A 74 1.03 -18.86 13.58
C GLN A 74 0.23 -19.58 12.49
N CYS A 75 0.25 -19.08 11.26
CA CYS A 75 -0.36 -19.76 10.12
C CYS A 75 0.65 -20.61 9.36
N SER A 76 0.36 -21.90 9.18
CA SER A 76 1.08 -22.75 8.23
C SER A 76 0.39 -22.67 6.87
N ILE A 77 0.92 -21.86 5.96
CA ILE A 77 0.36 -21.65 4.62
C ILE A 77 0.56 -22.92 3.77
N LYS A 78 -0.52 -23.39 3.17
CA LYS A 78 -0.53 -24.56 2.26
C LYS A 78 -0.72 -24.15 0.81
N ARG A 79 -1.44 -23.05 0.58
CA ARG A 79 -1.64 -22.45 -0.74
C ARG A 79 -1.54 -20.94 -0.61
N ALA A 80 -0.96 -20.31 -1.60
CA ALA A 80 -0.91 -18.87 -1.72
C ALA A 80 -0.97 -18.49 -3.20
N ARG A 81 -1.85 -17.54 -3.55
CA ARG A 81 -1.87 -16.91 -4.86
C ARG A 81 -1.90 -15.39 -4.73
N LYS A 82 -1.29 -14.71 -5.66
CA LYS A 82 -1.45 -13.26 -5.77
C LYS A 82 -2.87 -12.93 -6.19
N VAL A 83 -3.46 -11.88 -5.63
CA VAL A 83 -4.80 -11.40 -6.00
C VAL A 83 -4.71 -10.15 -6.84
N ASN A 84 -5.69 -9.98 -7.74
CA ASN A 84 -5.76 -8.84 -8.65
C ASN A 84 -6.53 -7.68 -8.01
N GLU A 85 -6.32 -6.48 -8.55
CA GLU A 85 -7.15 -5.32 -8.19
C GLU A 85 -8.64 -5.61 -8.43
N GLY A 86 -9.46 -5.27 -7.43
CA GLY A 86 -10.90 -5.53 -7.46
C GLY A 86 -11.33 -6.79 -6.71
N GLU A 87 -10.41 -7.69 -6.35
CA GLU A 87 -10.70 -8.84 -5.49
C GLU A 87 -10.65 -8.48 -3.99
N TYR A 88 -10.13 -7.31 -3.64
CA TYR A 88 -9.95 -6.85 -2.25
C TYR A 88 -10.18 -5.34 -2.13
N ASP A 89 -10.46 -4.87 -0.92
CA ASP A 89 -10.46 -3.45 -0.56
C ASP A 89 -9.20 -3.15 0.28
N PRO A 90 -8.28 -2.27 -0.17
CA PRO A 90 -7.09 -1.92 0.60
C PRO A 90 -7.37 -1.43 2.03
N ALA A 91 -8.54 -0.83 2.28
CA ALA A 91 -8.95 -0.36 3.61
C ALA A 91 -9.16 -1.50 4.63
N ASP A 92 -9.31 -2.74 4.18
CA ASP A 92 -9.40 -3.90 5.07
C ASP A 92 -8.02 -4.41 5.54
N TYR A 93 -6.92 -3.88 5.00
CA TYR A 93 -5.56 -4.38 5.25
C TYR A 93 -4.58 -3.33 5.73
N LEU A 94 -4.79 -2.08 5.34
CA LEU A 94 -3.94 -0.95 5.69
C LEU A 94 -4.70 0.03 6.58
N PRO A 95 -4.01 0.74 7.48
CA PRO A 95 -4.60 1.92 8.10
C PRO A 95 -5.13 2.87 7.04
N VAL A 96 -6.15 3.64 7.35
CA VAL A 96 -6.71 4.69 6.49
C VAL A 96 -6.28 6.04 7.06
N SER A 97 -6.06 7.03 6.21
CA SER A 97 -5.81 8.41 6.67
C SER A 97 -6.93 8.89 7.59
N ASP A 98 -6.56 9.53 8.69
CA ASP A 98 -7.53 10.21 9.58
C ASP A 98 -8.14 11.47 8.93
N LYS A 99 -7.59 11.91 7.78
CA LYS A 99 -8.07 13.08 7.05
C LYS A 99 -9.09 12.67 5.99
N ASP A 100 -10.07 13.51 5.78
CA ASP A 100 -11.07 13.33 4.74
C ASP A 100 -10.43 13.38 3.34
N VAL A 101 -10.47 12.28 2.63
CA VAL A 101 -9.88 12.08 1.30
C VAL A 101 -10.47 13.06 0.28
N GLU A 102 -11.79 13.31 0.33
CA GLU A 102 -12.44 14.22 -0.62
C GLU A 102 -12.05 15.67 -0.36
N VAL A 103 -11.90 16.06 0.90
CA VAL A 103 -11.41 17.39 1.27
C VAL A 103 -9.98 17.60 0.80
N MET A 104 -9.10 16.61 1.05
CA MET A 104 -7.70 16.67 0.59
C MET A 104 -7.61 16.76 -0.94
N TYR A 105 -8.39 15.94 -1.66
CA TYR A 105 -8.38 15.94 -3.12
C TYR A 105 -8.88 17.27 -3.69
N LYS A 106 -9.96 17.81 -3.14
CA LYS A 106 -10.48 19.12 -3.54
C LYS A 106 -9.44 20.24 -3.33
N GLU A 107 -8.71 20.19 -2.24
CA GLU A 107 -7.64 21.16 -1.97
C GLU A 107 -6.49 21.02 -2.99
N LEU A 108 -6.06 19.80 -3.31
CA LEU A 108 -5.05 19.54 -4.34
C LEU A 108 -5.51 20.05 -5.71
N MET A 109 -6.76 19.77 -6.09
CA MET A 109 -7.33 20.30 -7.36
C MET A 109 -7.37 21.83 -7.40
N GLY A 110 -7.52 22.49 -6.25
CA GLY A 110 -7.39 23.95 -6.13
C GLY A 110 -5.97 24.43 -6.45
N PHE A 111 -4.95 23.70 -6.03
CA PHE A 111 -3.56 23.99 -6.40
C PHE A 111 -3.31 23.77 -7.90
N ILE A 112 -3.77 22.66 -8.47
CA ILE A 112 -3.67 22.34 -9.90
C ILE A 112 -4.34 23.43 -10.73
N GLY A 113 -5.57 23.80 -10.41
CA GLY A 113 -6.32 24.85 -11.11
C GLY A 113 -5.70 26.26 -11.00
N SER A 114 -4.75 26.48 -10.08
CA SER A 114 -4.03 27.75 -9.93
C SER A 114 -2.73 27.83 -10.72
N VAL A 115 -2.34 26.77 -11.44
CA VAL A 115 -1.16 26.75 -12.33
C VAL A 115 -1.45 27.59 -13.56
N LYS A 116 -0.60 28.59 -13.84
CA LYS A 116 -0.76 29.55 -14.93
C LYS A 116 -0.09 29.13 -16.23
N ASN A 117 0.98 28.34 -16.13
CA ASN A 117 1.64 27.80 -17.31
C ASN A 117 0.72 26.80 -18.01
N GLN A 118 0.32 27.11 -19.25
CA GLN A 118 -0.66 26.30 -19.97
C GLN A 118 -0.22 24.87 -20.24
N TYR A 119 1.09 24.64 -20.46
CA TYR A 119 1.61 23.28 -20.74
C TYR A 119 1.58 22.41 -19.49
N LEU A 120 2.01 22.97 -18.35
CA LEU A 120 1.95 22.29 -17.06
C LEU A 120 0.50 22.04 -16.62
N SER A 121 -0.37 23.04 -16.82
CA SER A 121 -1.81 22.89 -16.54
C SER A 121 -2.43 21.77 -17.38
N GLN A 122 -2.17 21.74 -18.69
CA GLN A 122 -2.68 20.67 -19.57
C GLN A 122 -2.13 19.30 -19.16
N LEU A 123 -0.86 19.21 -18.81
CA LEU A 123 -0.26 17.97 -18.34
C LEU A 123 -0.95 17.47 -17.07
N LEU A 124 -1.09 18.29 -16.04
CA LEU A 124 -1.75 17.93 -14.79
C LEU A 124 -3.21 17.52 -15.03
N HIS A 125 -3.97 18.28 -15.81
CA HIS A 125 -5.34 17.93 -16.15
C HIS A 125 -5.45 16.62 -16.95
N SER A 126 -4.46 16.27 -17.77
CA SER A 126 -4.47 14.99 -18.48
C SER A 126 -4.46 13.75 -17.55
N PHE A 127 -3.89 13.89 -16.35
CA PHE A 127 -3.93 12.87 -15.32
C PHE A 127 -5.16 13.00 -14.41
N PHE A 128 -5.35 14.16 -13.82
CA PHE A 128 -6.31 14.36 -12.73
C PHE A 128 -7.77 14.48 -13.20
N ASP A 129 -8.04 14.75 -14.48
CA ASP A 129 -9.40 14.69 -15.05
C ASP A 129 -9.80 13.25 -15.44
N ASN A 130 -8.88 12.29 -15.37
CA ASN A 130 -9.16 10.89 -15.60
C ASN A 130 -9.73 10.24 -14.33
N LYS A 131 -10.98 9.75 -14.41
CA LYS A 131 -11.70 9.17 -13.27
C LYS A 131 -11.04 7.94 -12.66
N GLU A 132 -10.39 7.10 -13.48
CA GLU A 132 -9.68 5.92 -12.98
C GLU A 132 -8.39 6.33 -12.26
N PHE A 133 -7.65 7.31 -12.81
CA PHE A 133 -6.48 7.87 -12.14
C PHE A 133 -6.88 8.52 -10.81
N GLU A 134 -7.94 9.36 -10.80
CA GLU A 134 -8.47 9.99 -9.59
C GLU A 134 -8.75 8.95 -8.50
N ARG A 135 -9.50 7.89 -8.85
CA ARG A 135 -9.85 6.81 -7.92
C ARG A 135 -8.61 6.14 -7.34
N ARG A 136 -7.66 5.75 -8.18
CA ARG A 136 -6.41 5.10 -7.75
C ARG A 136 -5.57 6.04 -6.89
N PHE A 137 -5.39 7.27 -7.32
CA PHE A 137 -4.59 8.27 -6.61
C PHE A 137 -5.13 8.58 -5.21
N LYS A 138 -6.45 8.71 -5.06
CA LYS A 138 -7.11 8.96 -3.77
C LYS A 138 -6.86 7.87 -2.73
N PHE A 139 -6.80 6.62 -3.16
CA PHE A 139 -6.76 5.48 -2.24
C PHE A 139 -5.41 4.75 -2.23
N HIS A 140 -4.45 5.18 -3.02
CA HIS A 140 -3.12 4.57 -3.04
C HIS A 140 -2.29 4.98 -1.82
N SER A 141 -1.40 4.08 -1.38
CA SER A 141 -0.38 4.42 -0.37
C SER A 141 0.84 5.05 -1.06
N ALA A 142 1.50 6.01 -0.39
CA ALA A 142 2.69 6.65 -0.94
C ALA A 142 3.94 5.77 -0.87
N ALA A 143 3.97 4.79 0.04
CA ALA A 143 5.15 3.96 0.26
C ALA A 143 4.78 2.55 0.72
N LYS A 144 5.71 1.62 0.49
CA LYS A 144 5.55 0.22 0.92
C LYS A 144 5.59 0.02 2.43
N SER A 145 6.22 0.89 3.23
CA SER A 145 6.40 0.54 4.64
C SER A 145 6.63 1.66 5.67
N VAL A 146 6.98 2.90 5.35
CA VAL A 146 7.46 3.85 6.36
C VAL A 146 6.66 5.15 6.44
N HIS A 147 6.68 6.01 5.43
CA HIS A 147 5.92 7.26 5.43
C HIS A 147 4.70 7.14 4.54
N HIS A 148 3.51 7.51 5.08
CA HIS A 148 2.25 7.47 4.35
C HIS A 148 1.91 6.09 3.73
N GLY A 149 2.35 4.98 4.39
CA GLY A 149 2.04 3.59 4.03
C GLY A 149 0.62 3.17 4.44
N PHE A 150 -0.38 4.03 4.20
CA PHE A 150 -1.79 3.83 4.51
C PHE A 150 -2.66 4.26 3.31
N VAL A 151 -3.91 3.84 3.32
CA VAL A 151 -4.88 4.21 2.27
C VAL A 151 -5.09 5.73 2.28
N GLY A 152 -4.92 6.38 1.13
CA GLY A 152 -4.94 7.84 1.01
C GLY A 152 -3.60 8.52 1.30
N GLY A 153 -2.56 7.74 1.63
CA GLY A 153 -1.24 8.26 1.97
C GLY A 153 -0.55 8.98 0.83
N LEU A 154 -0.73 8.52 -0.42
CA LEU A 154 -0.19 9.21 -1.60
C LEU A 154 -0.78 10.61 -1.75
N LEU A 155 -2.09 10.75 -1.65
CA LEU A 155 -2.77 12.03 -1.71
C LEU A 155 -2.33 12.95 -0.57
N GLU A 156 -2.24 12.44 0.66
CA GLU A 156 -1.82 13.21 1.83
C GLU A 156 -0.38 13.70 1.67
N HIS A 157 0.52 12.83 1.21
CA HIS A 157 1.91 13.17 0.94
C HIS A 157 2.03 14.26 -0.12
N THR A 158 1.44 14.04 -1.31
CA THR A 158 1.48 14.97 -2.42
C THR A 158 0.90 16.34 -2.04
N LEU A 159 -0.23 16.37 -1.34
CA LEU A 159 -0.81 17.62 -0.84
C LEU A 159 0.13 18.33 0.14
N GLY A 160 0.78 17.59 1.04
CA GLY A 160 1.74 18.13 2.00
C GLY A 160 2.94 18.78 1.30
N VAL A 161 3.53 18.10 0.32
CA VAL A 161 4.65 18.63 -0.48
C VAL A 161 4.20 19.86 -1.28
N THR A 162 3.04 19.79 -1.95
CA THR A 162 2.49 20.92 -2.72
C THR A 162 2.31 22.18 -1.85
N LYS A 163 1.80 22.03 -0.61
CA LYS A 163 1.67 23.13 0.34
C LYS A 163 3.03 23.75 0.72
N ASN A 164 4.02 22.89 0.96
CA ASN A 164 5.38 23.36 1.26
C ASN A 164 5.99 24.10 0.06
N CYS A 165 5.86 23.56 -1.14
CA CYS A 165 6.31 24.22 -2.38
C CYS A 165 5.61 25.57 -2.59
N ASP A 166 4.32 25.66 -2.34
CA ASP A 166 3.56 26.93 -2.42
C ASP A 166 4.05 27.96 -1.38
N TYR A 167 4.33 27.50 -0.17
CA TYR A 167 4.91 28.35 0.87
C TYR A 167 6.28 28.89 0.46
N PHE A 168 7.19 28.02 -0.02
CA PHE A 168 8.51 28.44 -0.48
C PHE A 168 8.44 29.40 -1.67
N ALA A 169 7.57 29.15 -2.64
CA ALA A 169 7.39 30.05 -3.77
C ALA A 169 6.88 31.45 -3.36
N LYS A 170 6.11 31.55 -2.27
CA LYS A 170 5.69 32.84 -1.68
C LYS A 170 6.83 33.54 -0.96
N MET A 171 7.67 32.80 -0.25
CA MET A 171 8.81 33.35 0.50
C MET A 171 9.98 33.74 -0.38
N TYR A 172 10.17 33.06 -1.50
CA TYR A 172 11.27 33.24 -2.43
C TYR A 172 10.75 33.55 -3.84
N PRO A 173 10.46 34.83 -4.19
CA PRO A 173 9.88 35.19 -5.48
C PRO A 173 10.71 34.84 -6.72
N VAL A 174 11.99 34.48 -6.55
CA VAL A 174 12.86 34.00 -7.63
C VAL A 174 12.47 32.59 -8.12
N LEU A 175 11.74 31.83 -7.30
CA LEU A 175 11.31 30.49 -7.65
C LEU A 175 10.11 30.52 -8.60
N ASN A 176 10.15 29.63 -9.59
CA ASN A 176 9.00 29.44 -10.46
C ASN A 176 7.95 28.59 -9.75
N ARG A 177 6.87 29.25 -9.32
CA ARG A 177 5.78 28.65 -8.55
C ARG A 177 5.08 27.50 -9.28
N ASP A 178 4.85 27.67 -10.57
CA ASP A 178 4.14 26.64 -11.36
C ASP A 178 5.00 25.39 -11.53
N LEU A 179 6.29 25.57 -11.75
CA LEU A 179 7.23 24.46 -11.88
C LEU A 179 7.35 23.69 -10.56
N LEU A 180 7.58 24.39 -9.44
CA LEU A 180 7.68 23.75 -8.11
C LEU A 180 6.45 22.90 -7.72
N ARG A 181 5.27 23.27 -8.19
CA ARG A 181 4.03 22.56 -7.87
C ARG A 181 3.72 21.40 -8.81
N SER A 182 4.38 21.33 -9.95
CA SER A 182 4.14 20.32 -10.97
C SER A 182 5.20 19.20 -10.99
N GLU A 183 6.23 19.31 -10.16
CA GLU A 183 7.32 18.32 -10.10
C GLU A 183 7.02 17.13 -9.18
N GLU A 184 6.01 17.20 -8.34
CA GLU A 184 5.56 16.11 -7.48
C GLU A 184 4.47 15.28 -8.18
#